data_3c2e78d8113f264dbbe6d534d43ca79d
#
_entry.id   3c2e78d8113f264dbbe6d534d43ca79d
#
_cell.length_a   1.000
_cell.length_b   1.000
_cell.length_c   1.000
_cell.angle_alpha   90.00
_cell.angle_beta   90.00
_cell.angle_gamma   90.00
#
_symmetry.space_group_name_H-M   'P 1'
#
loop_
_entity.id
_entity.type
_entity.pdbx_description
1 polymer ?
#
loop_
_entity_poly.entity_id
_entity_poly.type
_entity_poly.pdbx_seq_one_letter_code
_entity_poly.pdbx_strand_id
1 'polypeptide(L)'
;PASRELAQRLSPRSKVISDEQIIFNDPEIQVVGLFALADSRPEQIQKAIASGKHVIAEKPIADTVEKEWQTVALAEKAKIFSTVNLYLRNSWYHNTIKDFIAQGEIGELAIIRVCHMTPGLAPGEGHEFEGPSFHDCGMHYVDIARWYAESEFKTWNAQAIRMWDYKDPWWLQCHGTFENGIVFDITQGHVYG
;
A
#
# COMPACT_ATOMS: atom_id res chain seq x y z
N PRO A 1 -8.25 -21.16 16.03
CA PRO A 1 -9.70 -21.46 16.17
C PRO A 1 -10.54 -20.20 15.93
N ALA A 2 -10.33 -19.11 16.68
CA ALA A 2 -11.14 -17.90 16.60
C ALA A 2 -11.21 -17.27 15.19
N SER A 3 -10.13 -17.25 14.45
CA SER A 3 -10.09 -16.68 13.09
C SER A 3 -10.94 -17.48 12.10
N ARG A 4 -10.99 -18.82 12.25
CA ARG A 4 -11.84 -19.67 11.40
C ARG A 4 -13.33 -19.50 11.71
N GLU A 5 -13.68 -19.42 12.98
CA GLU A 5 -15.05 -19.16 13.40
C GLU A 5 -15.54 -17.81 12.90
N LEU A 6 -14.68 -16.79 13.00
CA LEU A 6 -14.96 -15.47 12.47
C LEU A 6 -15.16 -15.49 10.94
N ALA A 7 -14.26 -16.12 10.21
CA ALA A 7 -14.35 -16.24 8.75
C ALA A 7 -15.63 -16.96 8.33
N GLN A 8 -15.98 -18.06 8.98
CA GLN A 8 -17.20 -18.79 8.68
C GLN A 8 -18.46 -17.99 9.02
N ARG A 9 -18.42 -17.16 10.07
CA ARG A 9 -19.54 -16.26 10.44
C ARG A 9 -19.72 -15.12 9.44
N LEU A 10 -18.61 -14.51 9.00
CA LEU A 10 -18.64 -13.40 8.04
C LEU A 10 -18.96 -13.84 6.62
N SER A 11 -18.55 -15.05 6.25
CA SER A 11 -18.80 -15.62 4.94
C SER A 11 -19.30 -17.08 5.05
N PRO A 12 -20.57 -17.29 5.40
CA PRO A 12 -21.11 -18.64 5.66
C PRO A 12 -21.05 -19.59 4.47
N ARG A 13 -20.99 -19.03 3.23
CA ARG A 13 -20.91 -19.83 2.00
C ARG A 13 -19.49 -20.16 1.58
N SER A 14 -18.48 -19.57 2.23
CA SER A 14 -17.07 -19.80 1.90
C SER A 14 -16.56 -21.04 2.62
N LYS A 15 -15.72 -21.80 1.94
CA LYS A 15 -14.99 -22.90 2.52
C LYS A 15 -13.77 -22.33 3.26
N VAL A 16 -13.69 -22.56 4.56
CA VAL A 16 -12.53 -22.16 5.37
C VAL A 16 -11.55 -23.32 5.42
N ILE A 17 -10.34 -23.08 4.93
CA ILE A 17 -9.25 -24.07 4.85
C ILE A 17 -8.06 -23.61 5.68
N SER A 18 -7.11 -24.50 5.94
CA SER A 18 -5.86 -24.19 6.67
C SER A 18 -4.61 -24.38 5.83
N ASP A 19 -4.75 -24.98 4.66
CA ASP A 19 -3.65 -25.21 3.73
C ASP A 19 -3.89 -24.36 2.46
N GLU A 20 -3.05 -23.37 2.26
CA GLU A 20 -3.16 -22.47 1.11
C GLU A 20 -2.90 -23.19 -0.23
N GLN A 21 -2.17 -24.31 -0.23
CA GLN A 21 -1.92 -25.08 -1.45
C GLN A 21 -3.22 -25.56 -2.11
N ILE A 22 -4.26 -25.78 -1.32
CA ILE A 22 -5.59 -26.12 -1.84
C ILE A 22 -6.11 -25.01 -2.76
N ILE A 23 -5.85 -23.74 -2.43
CA ILE A 23 -6.24 -22.57 -3.26
C ILE A 23 -5.37 -22.49 -4.51
N PHE A 24 -4.07 -22.61 -4.34
CA PHE A 24 -3.15 -22.48 -5.48
C PHE A 24 -3.29 -23.62 -6.49
N ASN A 25 -3.63 -24.82 -6.04
CA ASN A 25 -3.82 -25.99 -6.90
C ASN A 25 -5.23 -26.11 -7.51
N ASP A 26 -6.20 -25.33 -7.06
CA ASP A 26 -7.57 -25.39 -7.57
C ASP A 26 -7.69 -24.65 -8.91
N PRO A 27 -7.96 -25.35 -10.04
CA PRO A 27 -8.04 -24.71 -11.36
C PRO A 27 -9.26 -23.80 -11.54
N GLU A 28 -10.28 -23.91 -10.69
CA GLU A 28 -11.46 -23.05 -10.75
C GLU A 28 -11.23 -21.69 -10.11
N ILE A 29 -10.21 -21.56 -9.27
CA ILE A 29 -9.82 -20.28 -8.66
C ILE A 29 -8.90 -19.53 -9.62
N GLN A 30 -9.39 -18.43 -10.17
CA GLN A 30 -8.65 -17.58 -11.12
C GLN A 30 -7.95 -16.41 -10.46
N VAL A 31 -8.50 -15.89 -9.36
CA VAL A 31 -7.99 -14.71 -8.65
C VAL A 31 -7.78 -15.04 -7.18
N VAL A 32 -6.67 -14.61 -6.62
CA VAL A 32 -6.37 -14.74 -5.20
C VAL A 32 -6.18 -13.37 -4.55
N GLY A 33 -6.78 -13.20 -3.37
CA GLY A 33 -6.57 -12.05 -2.50
C GLY A 33 -5.53 -12.40 -1.42
N LEU A 34 -4.43 -11.65 -1.36
CA LEU A 34 -3.31 -11.89 -0.46
C LEU A 34 -3.28 -10.82 0.63
N PHE A 35 -3.87 -11.13 1.78
CA PHE A 35 -4.03 -10.22 2.92
C PHE A 35 -3.20 -10.64 4.15
N ALA A 36 -2.20 -11.49 3.95
CA ALA A 36 -1.23 -11.85 4.98
C ALA A 36 -0.26 -10.70 5.29
N LEU A 37 0.63 -10.90 6.26
CA LEU A 37 1.64 -9.91 6.62
C LEU A 37 2.66 -9.69 5.49
N ALA A 38 3.31 -8.52 5.49
CA ALA A 38 4.22 -8.08 4.44
C ALA A 38 5.42 -9.02 4.23
N ASP A 39 5.90 -9.66 5.27
CA ASP A 39 7.03 -10.59 5.23
C ASP A 39 6.76 -11.87 4.44
N SER A 40 5.51 -12.36 4.49
CA SER A 40 5.08 -13.61 3.82
C SER A 40 4.47 -13.36 2.42
N ARG A 41 4.08 -12.16 2.12
CA ARG A 41 3.36 -11.78 0.89
C ARG A 41 4.16 -12.04 -0.39
N PRO A 42 5.49 -11.75 -0.47
CA PRO A 42 6.29 -12.07 -1.66
C PRO A 42 6.25 -13.54 -2.05
N GLU A 43 6.34 -14.44 -1.08
CA GLU A 43 6.25 -15.89 -1.35
C GLU A 43 4.87 -16.29 -1.88
N GLN A 44 3.81 -15.72 -1.31
CA GLN A 44 2.45 -15.98 -1.78
C GLN A 44 2.19 -15.45 -3.18
N ILE A 45 2.75 -14.28 -3.53
CA ILE A 45 2.69 -13.74 -4.90
C ILE A 45 3.41 -14.67 -5.87
N GLN A 46 4.59 -15.20 -5.50
CA GLN A 46 5.31 -16.17 -6.32
C GLN A 46 4.50 -17.45 -6.55
N LYS A 47 3.83 -17.97 -5.51
CA LYS A 47 2.93 -19.12 -5.62
C LYS A 47 1.76 -18.85 -6.57
N ALA A 48 1.15 -17.68 -6.47
CA ALA A 48 0.08 -17.26 -7.37
C ALA A 48 0.55 -17.19 -8.83
N ILE A 49 1.71 -16.57 -9.08
CA ILE A 49 2.34 -16.50 -10.41
C ILE A 49 2.59 -17.90 -10.95
N ALA A 50 3.21 -18.79 -10.17
CA ALA A 50 3.51 -20.16 -10.55
C ALA A 50 2.25 -20.98 -10.89
N SER A 51 1.13 -20.67 -10.25
CA SER A 51 -0.18 -21.31 -10.46
C SER A 51 -1.03 -20.61 -11.54
N GLY A 52 -0.52 -19.56 -12.19
CA GLY A 52 -1.22 -18.80 -13.23
C GLY A 52 -2.41 -18.01 -12.72
N LYS A 53 -2.46 -17.69 -11.42
CA LYS A 53 -3.58 -16.96 -10.81
C LYS A 53 -3.33 -15.46 -10.77
N HIS A 54 -4.37 -14.69 -11.00
CA HIS A 54 -4.36 -13.24 -10.84
C HIS A 54 -4.31 -12.86 -9.35
N VAL A 55 -3.72 -11.70 -9.05
CA VAL A 55 -3.41 -11.31 -7.67
C VAL A 55 -4.02 -9.95 -7.31
N ILE A 56 -4.68 -9.90 -6.17
CA ILE A 56 -4.96 -8.66 -5.43
C ILE A 56 -4.18 -8.76 -4.12
N ALA A 57 -3.13 -7.96 -3.96
CA ALA A 57 -2.30 -7.98 -2.76
C ALA A 57 -2.58 -6.79 -1.86
N GLU A 58 -2.52 -7.01 -0.54
CA GLU A 58 -2.51 -5.91 0.43
C GLU A 58 -1.16 -5.17 0.35
N LYS A 59 -1.16 -3.93 0.79
CA LYS A 59 0.04 -3.11 0.94
C LYS A 59 0.69 -3.34 2.35
N PRO A 60 1.98 -3.08 2.49
CA PRO A 60 3.00 -3.06 1.44
C PRO A 60 3.18 -4.46 0.85
N ILE A 61 3.67 -4.58 -0.36
CA ILE A 61 3.79 -5.90 -1.01
C ILE A 61 4.94 -6.75 -0.46
N ALA A 62 5.84 -6.14 0.31
CA ALA A 62 6.89 -6.80 1.06
C ALA A 62 7.29 -5.96 2.28
N ASP A 63 8.10 -6.54 3.16
CA ASP A 63 8.63 -5.91 4.38
C ASP A 63 9.88 -5.06 4.12
N THR A 64 10.50 -5.15 2.95
CA THR A 64 11.66 -4.36 2.53
C THR A 64 11.56 -3.90 1.09
N VAL A 65 12.19 -2.76 0.78
CA VAL A 65 12.24 -2.18 -0.56
C VAL A 65 12.86 -3.13 -1.58
N GLU A 66 13.90 -3.85 -1.21
CA GLU A 66 14.57 -4.83 -2.06
C GLU A 66 13.63 -5.97 -2.47
N LYS A 67 12.87 -6.50 -1.53
CA LYS A 67 11.88 -7.55 -1.81
C LYS A 67 10.70 -7.01 -2.63
N GLU A 68 10.30 -5.75 -2.42
CA GLU A 68 9.28 -5.09 -3.23
C GLU A 68 9.70 -5.04 -4.70
N TRP A 69 10.91 -4.53 -4.99
CA TRP A 69 11.44 -4.48 -6.35
C TRP A 69 11.54 -5.85 -7.00
N GLN A 70 11.99 -6.86 -6.26
CA GLN A 70 12.04 -8.24 -6.76
C GLN A 70 10.65 -8.76 -7.09
N THR A 71 9.67 -8.49 -6.24
CA THR A 71 8.28 -8.94 -6.42
C THR A 71 7.62 -8.26 -7.62
N VAL A 72 7.81 -6.95 -7.78
CA VAL A 72 7.33 -6.18 -8.93
C VAL A 72 7.94 -6.74 -10.23
N ALA A 73 9.26 -6.93 -10.25
CA ALA A 73 9.94 -7.46 -11.43
C ALA A 73 9.48 -8.89 -11.84
N LEU A 74 9.05 -9.69 -10.86
CA LEU A 74 8.44 -10.99 -11.13
C LEU A 74 7.03 -10.85 -11.70
N ALA A 75 6.22 -9.98 -11.10
CA ALA A 75 4.85 -9.74 -11.53
C ALA A 75 4.78 -9.15 -12.95
N GLU A 76 5.66 -8.23 -13.30
CA GLU A 76 5.75 -7.64 -14.65
C GLU A 76 6.10 -8.67 -15.74
N LYS A 77 6.90 -9.68 -15.41
CA LYS A 77 7.24 -10.76 -16.34
C LYS A 77 6.16 -11.83 -16.43
N ALA A 78 5.28 -11.89 -15.45
CA ALA A 78 4.24 -12.90 -15.42
C ALA A 78 3.06 -12.52 -16.35
N LYS A 79 2.43 -13.53 -16.94
CA LYS A 79 1.23 -13.37 -17.77
C LYS A 79 -0.05 -13.36 -16.91
N ILE A 80 -0.04 -12.60 -15.81
CA ILE A 80 -1.17 -12.46 -14.90
C ILE A 80 -1.52 -10.98 -14.70
N PHE A 81 -2.75 -10.71 -14.30
CA PHE A 81 -3.10 -9.39 -13.76
C PHE A 81 -2.76 -9.34 -12.27
N SER A 82 -2.10 -8.28 -11.86
CA SER A 82 -1.79 -8.03 -10.46
C SER A 82 -2.11 -6.59 -10.08
N THR A 83 -2.59 -6.40 -8.86
CA THR A 83 -2.87 -5.07 -8.31
C THR A 83 -2.59 -5.05 -6.81
N VAL A 84 -2.24 -3.87 -6.30
CA VAL A 84 -2.07 -3.60 -4.88
C VAL A 84 -3.28 -2.86 -4.35
N ASN A 85 -3.73 -3.19 -3.15
CA ASN A 85 -4.86 -2.53 -2.49
C ASN A 85 -4.47 -1.14 -1.98
N LEU A 86 -4.38 -0.17 -2.87
CA LEU A 86 -4.22 1.25 -2.55
C LEU A 86 -5.61 1.89 -2.42
N TYR A 87 -6.30 1.56 -1.34
CA TYR A 87 -7.73 1.80 -1.14
C TYR A 87 -8.14 3.28 -1.23
N LEU A 88 -7.22 4.22 -0.99
CA LEU A 88 -7.54 5.65 -1.04
C LEU A 88 -8.04 6.09 -2.42
N ARG A 89 -7.53 5.50 -3.50
CA ARG A 89 -8.04 5.77 -4.86
C ARG A 89 -9.50 5.38 -5.05
N ASN A 90 -10.03 4.47 -4.22
CA ASN A 90 -11.42 4.03 -4.26
C ASN A 90 -12.30 4.73 -3.21
N SER A 91 -11.73 5.61 -2.39
CA SER A 91 -12.51 6.37 -1.41
C SER A 91 -13.31 7.48 -2.08
N TRP A 92 -14.55 7.68 -1.62
CA TRP A 92 -15.45 8.67 -2.20
C TRP A 92 -14.87 10.09 -2.18
N TYR A 93 -14.20 10.48 -1.09
CA TYR A 93 -13.64 11.82 -0.93
C TYR A 93 -12.43 12.07 -1.84
N HIS A 94 -11.55 11.11 -2.03
CA HIS A 94 -10.43 11.26 -2.97
C HIS A 94 -10.90 11.25 -4.43
N ASN A 95 -11.93 10.47 -4.76
CA ASN A 95 -12.55 10.54 -6.08
C ASN A 95 -13.20 11.90 -6.33
N THR A 96 -13.92 12.46 -5.33
CA THR A 96 -14.49 13.80 -5.44
C THR A 96 -13.42 14.86 -5.68
N ILE A 97 -12.28 14.80 -4.97
CA ILE A 97 -11.18 15.73 -5.21
C ILE A 97 -10.61 15.56 -6.63
N LYS A 98 -10.43 14.31 -7.07
CA LYS A 98 -9.94 14.02 -8.43
C LYS A 98 -10.88 14.56 -9.50
N ASP A 99 -12.19 14.42 -9.30
CA ASP A 99 -13.20 14.97 -10.19
C ASP A 99 -13.13 16.50 -10.25
N PHE A 100 -12.97 17.19 -9.12
CA PHE A 100 -12.81 18.64 -9.09
C PHE A 100 -11.56 19.11 -9.85
N ILE A 101 -10.43 18.38 -9.70
CA ILE A 101 -9.21 18.63 -10.48
C ILE A 101 -9.51 18.47 -11.97
N ALA A 102 -10.12 17.36 -12.38
CA ALA A 102 -10.38 17.04 -13.78
C ALA A 102 -11.37 18.00 -14.45
N GLN A 103 -12.34 18.53 -13.69
CA GLN A 103 -13.34 19.49 -14.15
C GLN A 103 -12.83 20.95 -14.14
N GLY A 104 -11.63 21.19 -13.59
CA GLY A 104 -11.06 22.52 -13.47
C GLY A 104 -11.71 23.40 -12.39
N GLU A 105 -12.52 22.83 -11.51
CA GLU A 105 -13.24 23.54 -10.44
C GLU A 105 -12.31 24.28 -9.46
N ILE A 106 -11.09 23.79 -9.30
CA ILE A 106 -10.05 24.42 -8.46
C ILE A 106 -8.95 25.12 -9.28
N GLY A 107 -9.15 25.27 -10.60
CA GLY A 107 -8.16 25.80 -11.52
C GLY A 107 -7.03 24.82 -11.83
N GLU A 108 -5.91 25.35 -12.33
CA GLU A 108 -4.73 24.51 -12.62
C GLU A 108 -4.07 24.04 -11.33
N LEU A 109 -3.78 22.75 -11.25
CA LEU A 109 -3.13 22.13 -10.11
C LEU A 109 -1.63 22.52 -10.09
N ALA A 110 -1.24 23.33 -9.11
CA ALA A 110 0.13 23.79 -8.96
C ALA A 110 0.87 23.10 -7.80
N ILE A 111 0.17 22.83 -6.71
CA ILE A 111 0.75 22.27 -5.47
C ILE A 111 -0.18 21.21 -4.91
N ILE A 112 0.42 20.07 -4.52
CA ILE A 112 -0.25 19.03 -3.73
C ILE A 112 0.43 18.97 -2.37
N ARG A 113 -0.29 19.32 -1.33
CA ARG A 113 0.18 19.18 0.04
C ARG A 113 -0.64 18.17 0.80
N VAL A 114 0.03 17.17 1.37
CA VAL A 114 -0.57 16.17 2.25
C VAL A 114 0.09 16.26 3.62
N CYS A 115 -0.71 16.38 4.66
CA CYS A 115 -0.26 16.29 6.03
C CYS A 115 -1.12 15.25 6.74
N HIS A 116 -0.54 14.11 7.06
CA HIS A 116 -1.23 13.02 7.73
C HIS A 116 -0.54 12.66 9.04
N MET A 117 -1.26 12.87 10.13
CA MET A 117 -0.81 12.55 11.47
C MET A 117 -1.75 11.51 12.08
N THR A 118 -1.22 10.34 12.38
CA THR A 118 -1.98 9.28 13.06
C THR A 118 -1.62 9.21 14.54
N PRO A 119 -2.55 8.81 15.41
CA PRO A 119 -2.19 8.36 16.74
C PRO A 119 -1.19 7.20 16.59
N GLY A 120 -0.02 7.36 17.18
CA GLY A 120 1.00 6.33 17.10
C GLY A 120 0.71 5.18 18.05
N LEU A 121 0.97 3.97 17.61
CA LEU A 121 1.12 2.84 18.50
C LEU A 121 2.57 2.80 19.00
N ALA A 122 2.76 2.45 20.28
CA ALA A 122 4.10 2.24 20.79
C ALA A 122 4.80 1.13 19.99
N PRO A 123 6.13 1.20 19.80
CA PRO A 123 6.88 0.11 19.21
C PRO A 123 6.59 -1.20 19.96
N GLY A 124 6.38 -2.30 19.23
CA GLY A 124 5.99 -3.58 19.81
C GLY A 124 4.48 -3.85 19.85
N GLU A 125 3.65 -2.92 19.38
CA GLU A 125 2.19 -3.07 19.36
C GLU A 125 1.62 -3.58 18.03
N GLY A 126 2.44 -4.17 17.18
CA GLY A 126 1.95 -5.00 16.06
C GLY A 126 2.16 -4.45 14.66
N HIS A 127 2.92 -3.37 14.48
CA HIS A 127 3.24 -2.82 13.16
C HIS A 127 4.66 -3.12 12.67
N GLU A 128 5.48 -3.83 13.45
CA GLU A 128 6.86 -4.14 13.09
C GLU A 128 6.99 -4.99 11.82
N PHE A 129 5.95 -5.76 11.50
CA PHE A 129 5.91 -6.63 10.33
C PHE A 129 5.53 -5.92 9.02
N GLU A 130 5.08 -4.67 9.11
CA GLU A 130 4.69 -3.86 7.94
C GLU A 130 5.81 -2.90 7.50
N GLY A 131 6.95 -2.93 8.17
CA GLY A 131 8.07 -2.04 7.91
C GLY A 131 7.94 -0.67 8.60
N PRO A 132 8.80 0.29 8.25
CA PRO A 132 8.76 1.63 8.81
C PRO A 132 7.43 2.33 8.58
N SER A 133 7.01 3.18 9.52
CA SER A 133 5.73 3.89 9.49
C SER A 133 5.44 4.60 8.15
N PHE A 134 6.45 5.20 7.53
CA PHE A 134 6.27 5.84 6.22
C PHE A 134 6.09 4.79 5.10
N HIS A 135 6.76 3.66 5.18
CA HIS A 135 6.60 2.55 4.25
C HIS A 135 5.20 1.94 4.36
N ASP A 136 4.68 1.79 5.57
CA ASP A 136 3.33 1.28 5.80
C ASP A 136 2.23 2.30 5.42
N CYS A 137 2.28 3.51 5.97
CA CYS A 137 1.22 4.51 5.82
C CYS A 137 1.52 5.57 4.77
N GLY A 138 2.76 6.06 4.70
CA GLY A 138 3.15 7.15 3.81
C GLY A 138 3.00 6.83 2.34
N MET A 139 3.14 5.57 1.96
CA MET A 139 2.96 5.11 0.58
C MET A 139 1.57 5.46 0.00
N HIS A 140 0.52 5.45 0.82
CA HIS A 140 -0.81 5.85 0.39
C HIS A 140 -0.86 7.29 -0.10
N TYR A 141 -0.13 8.18 0.57
CA TYR A 141 -0.12 9.60 0.26
C TYR A 141 0.80 9.93 -0.91
N VAL A 142 1.89 9.18 -1.05
CA VAL A 142 2.73 9.19 -2.25
C VAL A 142 1.92 8.77 -3.48
N ASP A 143 1.15 7.70 -3.35
CA ASP A 143 0.29 7.20 -4.42
C ASP A 143 -0.82 8.18 -4.80
N ILE A 144 -1.51 8.77 -3.82
CA ILE A 144 -2.55 9.76 -4.05
C ILE A 144 -1.99 11.02 -4.72
N ALA A 145 -0.81 11.48 -4.30
CA ALA A 145 -0.18 12.65 -4.92
C ALA A 145 0.15 12.38 -6.41
N ARG A 146 0.71 11.21 -6.74
CA ARG A 146 0.93 10.80 -8.13
C ARG A 146 -0.37 10.74 -8.92
N TRP A 147 -1.41 10.18 -8.32
CA TRP A 147 -2.72 10.04 -8.97
C TRP A 147 -3.38 11.38 -9.25
N TYR A 148 -3.28 12.35 -8.33
CA TYR A 148 -3.78 13.71 -8.57
C TYR A 148 -2.97 14.44 -9.63
N ALA A 149 -1.63 14.33 -9.56
CA ALA A 149 -0.73 14.98 -10.50
C ALA A 149 -0.79 14.39 -11.91
N GLU A 150 -1.24 13.14 -12.08
CA GLU A 150 -1.14 12.38 -13.34
C GLU A 150 0.28 12.42 -13.94
N SER A 151 1.30 12.36 -13.07
CA SER A 151 2.68 12.55 -13.45
C SER A 151 3.63 11.80 -12.52
N GLU A 152 4.81 11.46 -13.01
CA GLU A 152 5.85 10.82 -12.22
C GLU A 152 6.71 11.84 -11.47
N PHE A 153 7.33 11.40 -10.38
CA PHE A 153 8.24 12.22 -9.59
C PHE A 153 9.51 12.56 -10.40
N LYS A 154 9.85 13.85 -10.50
CA LYS A 154 11.05 14.33 -11.16
C LYS A 154 12.18 14.60 -10.17
N THR A 155 11.87 15.31 -9.09
CA THR A 155 12.82 15.60 -8.00
C THR A 155 12.17 15.30 -6.67
N TRP A 156 12.97 14.87 -5.71
CA TRP A 156 12.48 14.70 -4.34
C TRP A 156 13.62 14.89 -3.34
N ASN A 157 13.25 15.34 -2.15
CA ASN A 157 14.10 15.42 -0.98
C ASN A 157 13.27 15.02 0.24
N ALA A 158 13.90 14.47 1.25
CA ALA A 158 13.21 14.02 2.45
C ALA A 158 13.96 14.38 3.72
N GLN A 159 13.18 14.67 4.77
CA GLN A 159 13.67 14.86 6.13
C GLN A 159 12.95 13.90 7.04
N ALA A 160 13.68 13.32 7.99
CA ALA A 160 13.13 12.37 8.94
C ALA A 160 13.51 12.75 10.36
N ILE A 161 12.55 12.70 11.26
CA ILE A 161 12.77 12.86 12.70
C ILE A 161 12.72 11.51 13.36
N ARG A 162 13.82 11.14 14.04
CA ARG A 162 13.87 10.02 14.96
C ARG A 162 13.80 10.56 16.37
N MET A 163 12.79 10.10 17.09
CA MET A 163 12.60 10.49 18.48
C MET A 163 12.81 9.27 19.37
N TRP A 164 13.26 9.51 20.56
CA TRP A 164 13.58 8.46 21.54
C TRP A 164 14.57 7.43 20.95
N ASP A 165 14.51 6.19 21.40
CA ASP A 165 15.35 5.10 20.92
C ASP A 165 14.71 4.27 19.79
N TYR A 166 13.76 4.86 19.06
CA TYR A 166 13.10 4.16 17.98
C TYR A 166 14.00 3.99 16.75
N LYS A 167 13.99 2.79 16.20
CA LYS A 167 14.77 2.44 15.02
C LYS A 167 14.32 3.24 13.80
N ASP A 168 13.02 3.38 13.61
CA ASP A 168 12.42 4.01 12.45
C ASP A 168 12.03 5.46 12.72
N PRO A 169 12.03 6.32 11.68
CA PRO A 169 11.58 7.69 11.85
C PRO A 169 10.12 7.76 12.26
N TRP A 170 9.84 8.62 13.22
CA TRP A 170 8.50 8.94 13.68
C TRP A 170 7.75 9.86 12.74
N TRP A 171 8.47 10.71 12.10
CA TRP A 171 7.96 11.76 11.27
C TRP A 171 8.86 11.89 10.06
N LEU A 172 8.25 11.95 8.89
CA LEU A 172 8.94 12.10 7.65
C LEU A 172 8.21 13.12 6.78
N GLN A 173 8.96 14.04 6.21
CA GLN A 173 8.50 14.96 5.19
C GLN A 173 9.26 14.70 3.90
N CYS A 174 8.52 14.55 2.81
CA CYS A 174 9.07 14.43 1.48
C CYS A 174 8.48 15.53 0.59
N HIS A 175 9.32 16.24 -0.15
CA HIS A 175 8.90 17.31 -1.05
C HIS A 175 9.71 17.31 -2.34
N GLY A 176 9.15 17.90 -3.38
CA GLY A 176 9.80 17.99 -4.69
C GLY A 176 8.85 18.41 -5.79
N THR A 177 9.14 17.95 -7.01
CA THR A 177 8.35 18.27 -8.20
C THR A 177 8.02 17.01 -8.99
N PHE A 178 6.88 17.02 -9.64
CA PHE A 178 6.53 16.08 -10.68
C PHE A 178 7.11 16.51 -12.05
N GLU A 179 7.13 15.62 -13.02
CA GLU A 179 7.64 15.91 -14.37
C GLU A 179 6.86 17.04 -15.05
N ASN A 180 5.57 17.16 -14.80
CA ASN A 180 4.70 18.23 -15.29
C ASN A 180 4.83 19.56 -14.54
N GLY A 181 5.74 19.66 -13.56
CA GLY A 181 6.04 20.88 -12.82
C GLY A 181 5.21 21.11 -11.55
N ILE A 182 4.19 20.27 -11.27
CA ILE A 182 3.42 20.34 -10.02
C ILE A 182 4.37 20.07 -8.85
N VAL A 183 4.28 20.90 -7.81
CA VAL A 183 5.05 20.74 -6.57
C VAL A 183 4.31 19.81 -5.62
N PHE A 184 5.01 18.97 -4.88
CA PHE A 184 4.44 18.18 -3.79
C PHE A 184 5.15 18.42 -2.46
N ASP A 185 4.40 18.30 -1.38
CA ASP A 185 4.86 18.31 0.02
C ASP A 185 4.01 17.28 0.79
N ILE A 186 4.62 16.16 1.15
CA ILE A 186 3.96 15.06 1.84
C ILE A 186 4.61 14.89 3.20
N THR A 187 3.83 15.11 4.24
CA THR A 187 4.23 14.89 5.63
C THR A 187 3.40 13.76 6.21
N GLN A 188 4.08 12.78 6.78
CA GLN A 188 3.45 11.68 7.50
C GLN A 188 4.17 11.45 8.82
N GLY A 189 3.41 11.33 9.88
CA GLY A 189 3.96 11.10 11.21
C GLY A 189 2.97 10.46 12.17
N HIS A 190 3.49 10.04 13.29
CA HIS A 190 2.70 9.61 14.42
C HIS A 190 2.71 10.68 15.50
N VAL A 191 1.54 10.95 16.09
CA VAL A 191 1.39 11.88 17.22
C VAL A 191 1.09 11.03 18.43
N TYR A 192 1.93 11.14 19.44
CA TYR A 192 1.72 10.52 20.73
C TYR A 192 1.19 11.60 21.67
N GLY A 193 0.00 11.38 22.15
CA GLY A 193 -0.60 12.20 23.19
C GLY A 193 -0.42 11.57 24.55
#